data_9865deebfcd63dac6b3e47971de91b1d
#
_entry.id   9865deebfcd63dac6b3e47971de91b1d
#
_cell.length_a   1.000
_cell.length_b   1.000
_cell.length_c   1.000
_cell.angle_alpha   90.00
_cell.angle_beta   90.00
_cell.angle_gamma   90.00
#
_symmetry.space_group_name_H-M   'P 1'
#
loop_
_entity.id
_entity.type
_entity.pdbx_description
1 polymer ?
#
loop_
_entity_poly.entity_id
_entity_poly.type
_entity_poly.pdbx_seq_one_letter_code
_entity_poly.pdbx_strand_id
1 'polypeptide(L)'
;VAKAAEAAKSQGWHVVDAEGKTLGRLATAIAKVIIGKHKPTYTPNVDTGDYVVVVNASKIRVTGNRLTEKFYARHSLYNGGFRADILQDLLTRNPEKVIKSAVWGMIPHGRLGRQMIKKLKVYGGVEHPHAAQKPAAMSL
;
A
#
# COMPACT_ATOMS: atom_id res chain seq x y z
N VAL A 1 -18.30 19.15 -0.20
CA VAL A 1 -18.42 17.86 0.46
C VAL A 1 -18.84 16.82 -0.58
N ALA A 2 -18.03 15.78 -0.74
CA ALA A 2 -18.31 14.72 -1.71
C ALA A 2 -19.38 13.76 -1.17
N LYS A 3 -20.30 13.34 -2.04
CA LYS A 3 -21.22 12.24 -1.75
C LYS A 3 -20.60 10.92 -2.19
N ALA A 4 -20.93 9.82 -1.50
CA ALA A 4 -20.34 8.51 -1.76
C ALA A 4 -20.48 8.07 -3.24
N ALA A 5 -21.63 8.30 -3.85
CA ALA A 5 -21.88 7.94 -5.26
C ALA A 5 -21.01 8.76 -6.24
N GLU A 6 -20.77 10.03 -5.93
CA GLU A 6 -19.91 10.90 -6.74
C GLU A 6 -18.43 10.54 -6.55
N ALA A 7 -18.05 10.26 -5.32
CA ALA A 7 -16.69 9.83 -5.00
C ALA A 7 -16.32 8.53 -5.74
N ALA A 8 -17.20 7.55 -5.77
CA ALA A 8 -16.97 6.29 -6.49
C ALA A 8 -16.74 6.49 -7.99
N LYS A 9 -17.44 7.46 -8.60
CA LYS A 9 -17.26 7.78 -10.03
C LYS A 9 -15.98 8.53 -10.34
N SER A 10 -15.42 9.24 -9.37
CA SER A 10 -14.21 10.04 -9.54
C SER A 10 -12.91 9.30 -9.22
N GLN A 11 -12.99 8.03 -8.84
CA GLN A 11 -11.81 7.21 -8.52
C GLN A 11 -11.05 6.82 -9.78
N GLY A 12 -9.80 7.27 -9.85
CA GLY A 12 -8.89 6.90 -10.94
C GLY A 12 -8.00 5.72 -10.59
N TRP A 13 -7.21 5.28 -11.56
CA TRP A 13 -6.21 4.23 -11.38
C TRP A 13 -4.82 4.78 -11.67
N HIS A 14 -3.87 4.46 -10.80
CA HIS A 14 -2.47 4.86 -10.93
C HIS A 14 -1.57 3.63 -10.82
N VAL A 15 -0.48 3.62 -11.58
CA VAL A 15 0.58 2.62 -11.46
C VAL A 15 1.85 3.29 -10.96
N VAL A 16 2.51 2.66 -9.98
CA VAL A 16 3.73 3.14 -9.35
C VAL A 16 4.79 2.07 -9.43
N ASP A 17 6.00 2.44 -9.87
CA ASP A 17 7.16 1.57 -9.85
C ASP A 17 7.89 1.74 -8.52
N ALA A 18 8.00 0.66 -7.76
CA ALA A 18 8.69 0.64 -6.46
C ALA A 18 10.19 0.43 -6.57
N GLU A 19 10.73 0.14 -7.76
CA GLU A 19 12.15 -0.13 -7.96
C GLU A 19 13.01 1.05 -7.49
N GLY A 20 13.93 0.79 -6.57
CA GLY A 20 14.83 1.80 -6.03
C GLY A 20 14.20 2.85 -5.12
N LYS A 21 12.90 2.78 -4.87
CA LYS A 21 12.21 3.70 -3.97
C LYS A 21 12.37 3.28 -2.51
N THR A 22 12.46 4.25 -1.62
CA THR A 22 12.51 4.00 -0.17
C THR A 22 11.13 3.59 0.35
N LEU A 23 11.06 2.49 1.08
CA LEU A 23 9.81 1.91 1.56
C LEU A 23 8.90 2.91 2.29
N GLY A 24 9.42 3.61 3.30
CA GLY A 24 8.62 4.52 4.11
C GLY A 24 8.07 5.71 3.32
N ARG A 25 8.89 6.33 2.48
CA ARG A 25 8.48 7.46 1.64
C ARG A 25 7.47 7.05 0.58
N LEU A 26 7.69 5.91 -0.05
CA LEU A 26 6.76 5.35 -1.02
C LEU A 26 5.40 5.07 -0.35
N ALA A 27 5.41 4.43 0.81
CA ALA A 27 4.19 4.12 1.55
C ALA A 27 3.42 5.37 1.95
N THR A 28 4.10 6.44 2.36
CA THR A 28 3.47 7.72 2.70
C THR A 28 2.76 8.34 1.50
N ALA A 29 3.41 8.37 0.35
CA ALA A 29 2.83 8.92 -0.87
C ALA A 29 1.63 8.10 -1.34
N ILE A 30 1.73 6.77 -1.30
CA ILE A 30 0.62 5.87 -1.64
C ILE A 30 -0.56 6.07 -0.69
N ALA A 31 -0.31 6.19 0.61
CA ALA A 31 -1.36 6.38 1.61
C ALA A 31 -2.14 7.68 1.37
N LYS A 32 -1.46 8.77 1.01
CA LYS A 32 -2.11 10.04 0.66
C LYS A 32 -3.07 9.90 -0.52
N VAL A 33 -2.65 9.16 -1.56
CA VAL A 33 -3.47 8.94 -2.75
C VAL A 33 -4.68 8.05 -2.43
N ILE A 34 -4.49 7.00 -1.65
CA ILE A 34 -5.56 6.06 -1.28
C ILE A 34 -6.60 6.73 -0.38
N ILE A 35 -6.17 7.58 0.55
CA ILE A 35 -7.07 8.33 1.43
C ILE A 35 -7.82 9.43 0.65
N GLY A 36 -7.19 9.98 -0.39
CA GLY A 36 -7.76 11.04 -1.22
C GLY A 36 -7.40 12.45 -0.80
N LYS A 37 -6.41 12.62 0.07
CA LYS A 37 -5.96 13.95 0.55
C LYS A 37 -5.40 14.85 -0.55
N HIS A 38 -5.05 14.30 -1.70
CA HIS A 38 -4.59 15.07 -2.86
C HIS A 38 -5.71 15.74 -3.64
N LYS A 39 -6.96 15.39 -3.35
CA LYS A 39 -8.13 15.95 -4.05
C LYS A 39 -8.77 17.09 -3.26
N PRO A 40 -9.23 18.17 -3.94
CA PRO A 40 -9.97 19.24 -3.26
C PRO A 40 -11.32 18.78 -2.71
N THR A 41 -11.86 17.69 -3.24
CA THR A 41 -13.13 17.09 -2.79
C THR A 41 -12.96 16.15 -1.59
N TYR A 42 -11.79 16.08 -0.99
CA TYR A 42 -11.53 15.22 0.15
C TYR A 42 -12.55 15.42 1.26
N THR A 43 -13.16 14.32 1.70
CA THR A 43 -14.13 14.29 2.81
C THR A 43 -13.75 13.15 3.75
N PRO A 44 -13.56 13.39 5.06
CA PRO A 44 -13.04 12.37 5.99
C PRO A 44 -13.90 11.12 6.13
N ASN A 45 -15.21 11.23 5.94
CA ASN A 45 -16.16 10.14 6.08
C ASN A 45 -16.49 9.40 4.77
N VAL A 46 -15.89 9.83 3.66
CA VAL A 46 -16.13 9.27 2.33
C VAL A 46 -14.82 8.80 1.73
N ASP A 47 -14.85 7.64 1.06
CA ASP A 47 -13.70 7.10 0.35
C ASP A 47 -13.54 7.77 -1.01
N THR A 48 -12.78 8.88 -1.04
CA THR A 48 -12.53 9.69 -2.24
C THR A 48 -11.21 9.38 -2.94
N GLY A 49 -10.38 8.51 -2.37
CA GLY A 49 -9.07 8.18 -2.91
C GLY A 49 -9.11 7.33 -4.18
N ASP A 50 -7.96 7.23 -4.84
CA ASP A 50 -7.80 6.48 -6.09
C ASP A 50 -7.24 5.09 -5.84
N TYR A 51 -7.40 4.21 -6.84
CA TYR A 51 -6.73 2.91 -6.87
C TYR A 51 -5.26 3.08 -7.21
N VAL A 52 -4.40 2.34 -6.53
CA VAL A 52 -2.96 2.34 -6.77
C VAL A 52 -2.48 0.92 -7.03
N VAL A 53 -1.79 0.74 -8.14
CA VAL A 53 -1.11 -0.51 -8.51
C VAL A 53 0.38 -0.30 -8.31
N VAL A 54 1.02 -1.09 -7.46
CA VAL A 54 2.46 -1.04 -7.22
C VAL A 54 3.12 -2.23 -7.89
N VAL A 55 4.12 -1.97 -8.70
CA VAL A 55 4.91 -2.99 -9.39
C VAL A 55 6.35 -2.98 -8.87
N ASN A 56 7.09 -4.06 -9.12
CA ASN A 56 8.48 -4.22 -8.66
C ASN A 56 8.64 -4.13 -7.13
N ALA A 57 7.67 -4.63 -6.37
CA ALA A 57 7.72 -4.60 -4.91
C ALA A 57 8.95 -5.31 -4.33
N SER A 58 9.47 -6.34 -5.01
CA SER A 58 10.67 -7.07 -4.60
C SER A 58 11.95 -6.24 -4.66
N LYS A 59 11.96 -5.15 -5.42
CA LYS A 59 13.12 -4.27 -5.64
C LYS A 59 13.08 -3.00 -4.79
N ILE A 60 12.21 -2.94 -3.81
CA ILE A 60 12.11 -1.80 -2.90
C ILE A 60 13.37 -1.68 -2.05
N ARG A 61 13.78 -0.45 -1.76
CA ARG A 61 14.97 -0.16 -0.96
C ARG A 61 14.61 0.18 0.47
N VAL A 62 15.43 -0.30 1.38
CA VAL A 62 15.36 0.05 2.81
C VAL A 62 16.73 0.56 3.25
N THR A 63 16.77 1.66 4.01
CA THR A 63 18.02 2.28 4.47
C THR A 63 18.49 1.69 5.80
N GLY A 64 19.82 1.81 6.07
CA GLY A 64 20.43 1.35 7.31
C GLY A 64 20.44 -0.18 7.40
N ASN A 65 20.44 -0.68 8.63
CA ASN A 65 20.50 -2.12 8.95
C ASN A 65 19.12 -2.77 9.09
N ARG A 66 18.06 -2.13 8.63
CA ARG A 66 16.67 -2.60 8.80
C ARG A 66 16.40 -3.94 8.12
N LEU A 67 17.12 -4.28 7.07
CA LEU A 67 16.98 -5.58 6.41
C LEU A 67 17.22 -6.76 7.37
N THR A 68 18.17 -6.62 8.29
CA THR A 68 18.55 -7.67 9.25
C THR A 68 17.98 -7.45 10.66
N GLU A 69 17.67 -6.21 11.02
CA GLU A 69 17.25 -5.85 12.38
C GLU A 69 15.73 -5.70 12.52
N LYS A 70 15.04 -5.21 11.46
CA LYS A 70 13.59 -5.05 11.50
C LYS A 70 12.91 -6.41 11.37
N PHE A 71 11.97 -6.68 12.28
CA PHE A 71 11.17 -7.89 12.23
C PHE A 71 9.68 -7.58 12.32
N TYR A 72 8.88 -8.48 11.76
CA TYR A 72 7.43 -8.43 11.78
C TYR A 72 6.91 -9.54 12.66
N ALA A 73 6.40 -9.20 13.84
CA ALA A 73 5.89 -10.15 14.81
C ALA A 73 4.38 -10.37 14.62
N ARG A 74 3.94 -11.61 14.80
CA ARG A 74 2.53 -11.97 14.82
C ARG A 74 2.29 -13.10 15.83
N HIS A 75 1.07 -13.21 16.31
CA HIS A 75 0.67 -14.27 17.21
C HIS A 75 -0.69 -14.84 16.78
N SER A 76 -0.78 -16.16 16.68
CA SER A 76 -2.01 -16.85 16.26
C SER A 76 -3.04 -16.98 17.38
N LEU A 77 -2.71 -16.57 18.59
CA LEU A 77 -3.48 -16.72 19.83
C LEU A 77 -3.54 -18.16 20.38
N TYR A 78 -2.84 -19.10 19.76
CA TYR A 78 -2.60 -20.44 20.31
C TYR A 78 -1.31 -20.46 21.14
N ASN A 79 -1.19 -21.42 22.07
CA ASN A 79 0.04 -21.60 22.82
C ASN A 79 1.23 -21.85 21.89
N GLY A 80 2.32 -21.07 22.07
CA GLY A 80 3.49 -21.14 21.20
C GLY A 80 3.26 -20.58 19.79
N GLY A 81 2.18 -19.81 19.56
CA GLY A 81 1.82 -19.26 18.27
C GLY A 81 2.55 -17.97 17.87
N PHE A 82 3.54 -17.53 18.65
CA PHE A 82 4.35 -16.37 18.30
C PHE A 82 5.29 -16.70 17.13
N ARG A 83 5.28 -15.80 16.12
CA ARG A 83 6.20 -15.86 14.99
C ARG A 83 6.72 -14.45 14.70
N ALA A 84 8.00 -14.38 14.32
CA ALA A 84 8.64 -13.13 13.91
C ALA A 84 9.44 -13.40 12.63
N ASP A 85 9.20 -12.60 11.60
CA ASP A 85 9.91 -12.67 10.34
C ASP A 85 10.83 -11.46 10.20
N ILE A 86 12.09 -11.68 9.82
CA ILE A 86 13.03 -10.61 9.51
C ILE A 86 12.63 -9.99 8.18
N LEU A 87 12.82 -8.67 8.02
CA LEU A 87 12.44 -7.94 6.82
C LEU A 87 13.07 -8.54 5.56
N GLN A 88 14.34 -8.94 5.61
CA GLN A 88 15.04 -9.56 4.47
C GLN A 88 14.34 -10.84 4.00
N ASP A 89 13.99 -11.73 4.93
CA ASP A 89 13.31 -12.99 4.62
C ASP A 89 11.91 -12.73 4.07
N LEU A 90 11.20 -11.76 4.65
CA LEU A 90 9.86 -11.38 4.21
C LEU A 90 9.87 -10.79 2.80
N LEU A 91 10.85 -9.95 2.46
CA LEU A 91 11.03 -9.41 1.11
C LEU A 91 11.29 -10.50 0.07
N THR A 92 12.06 -11.53 0.44
CA THR A 92 12.34 -12.66 -0.45
C THR A 92 11.11 -13.52 -0.68
N ARG A 93 10.36 -13.80 0.40
CA ARG A 93 9.22 -14.71 0.37
C ARG A 93 7.93 -14.03 -0.11
N ASN A 94 7.64 -12.83 0.41
CA ASN A 94 6.40 -12.12 0.12
C ASN A 94 6.61 -10.59 0.19
N PRO A 95 7.18 -9.97 -0.85
CA PRO A 95 7.46 -8.53 -0.86
C PRO A 95 6.19 -7.68 -0.82
N GLU A 96 5.09 -8.20 -1.33
CA GLU A 96 3.80 -7.49 -1.35
C GLU A 96 3.32 -7.15 0.06
N LYS A 97 3.51 -8.07 1.00
CA LYS A 97 3.10 -7.91 2.39
C LYS A 97 3.86 -6.77 3.08
N VAL A 98 5.12 -6.56 2.73
CA VAL A 98 5.94 -5.48 3.29
C VAL A 98 5.33 -4.12 2.97
N ILE A 99 5.00 -3.88 1.71
CA ILE A 99 4.40 -2.61 1.27
C ILE A 99 3.00 -2.44 1.84
N LYS A 100 2.17 -3.48 1.81
CA LYS A 100 0.82 -3.44 2.37
C LYS A 100 0.83 -3.12 3.86
N SER A 101 1.73 -3.71 4.63
CA SER A 101 1.87 -3.43 6.07
C SER A 101 2.29 -2.00 6.35
N ALA A 102 3.22 -1.47 5.56
CA ALA A 102 3.67 -0.09 5.70
C ALA A 102 2.55 0.91 5.40
N VAL A 103 1.78 0.68 4.34
CA VAL A 103 0.64 1.53 3.98
C VAL A 103 -0.49 1.41 5.00
N TRP A 104 -0.79 0.20 5.45
CA TRP A 104 -1.83 -0.04 6.46
C TRP A 104 -1.56 0.72 7.76
N GLY A 105 -0.31 0.79 8.20
CA GLY A 105 0.08 1.55 9.39
C GLY A 105 -0.15 3.06 9.26
N MET A 106 -0.27 3.57 8.03
CA MET A 106 -0.47 4.99 7.73
C MET A 106 -1.92 5.37 7.42
N ILE A 107 -2.82 4.40 7.37
CA ILE A 107 -4.24 4.57 7.08
C ILE A 107 -5.05 4.41 8.38
N PRO A 108 -6.18 5.12 8.56
CA PRO A 108 -7.08 4.89 9.68
C PRO A 108 -7.56 3.43 9.72
N HIS A 109 -7.60 2.82 10.92
CA HIS A 109 -7.90 1.39 11.09
C HIS A 109 -9.40 1.09 11.30
N GLY A 110 -10.28 2.01 10.96
CA GLY A 110 -11.71 1.82 11.04
C GLY A 110 -12.30 1.06 9.85
N ARG A 111 -13.61 1.03 9.76
CA ARG A 111 -14.33 0.39 8.65
C ARG A 111 -13.96 1.01 7.30
N LEU A 112 -13.88 2.34 7.25
CA LEU A 112 -13.49 3.06 6.04
C LEU A 112 -12.05 2.75 5.63
N GLY A 113 -11.12 2.67 6.58
CA GLY A 113 -9.73 2.29 6.32
C GLY A 113 -9.59 0.89 5.72
N ARG A 114 -10.41 -0.05 6.15
CA ARG A 114 -10.44 -1.40 5.57
C ARG A 114 -10.91 -1.41 4.12
N GLN A 115 -11.81 -0.51 3.75
CA GLN A 115 -12.21 -0.31 2.35
C GLN A 115 -11.11 0.38 1.55
N MET A 116 -10.43 1.37 2.13
CA MET A 116 -9.33 2.08 1.50
C MET A 116 -8.17 1.16 1.13
N ILE A 117 -7.76 0.27 2.04
CA ILE A 117 -6.62 -0.63 1.79
C ILE A 117 -6.89 -1.61 0.65
N LYS A 118 -8.13 -1.94 0.36
CA LYS A 118 -8.51 -2.79 -0.77
C LYS A 118 -8.21 -2.16 -2.13
N LYS A 119 -8.05 -0.85 -2.20
CA LYS A 119 -7.67 -0.13 -3.42
C LYS A 119 -6.17 -0.24 -3.72
N LEU A 120 -5.37 -0.70 -2.78
CA LEU A 120 -3.95 -0.96 -2.99
C LEU A 120 -3.75 -2.36 -3.57
N LYS A 121 -3.16 -2.42 -4.76
CA LYS A 121 -2.79 -3.65 -5.45
C LYS A 121 -1.28 -3.69 -5.59
N VAL A 122 -0.62 -4.67 -4.98
CA VAL A 122 0.85 -4.76 -4.97
C VAL A 122 1.28 -6.04 -5.67
N TYR A 123 2.29 -5.91 -6.54
CA TYR A 123 2.87 -7.02 -7.29
C TYR A 123 4.39 -6.98 -7.19
N GLY A 124 4.99 -8.14 -6.98
CA GLY A 124 6.44 -8.26 -6.84
C GLY A 124 7.21 -8.04 -8.14
N GLY A 125 6.63 -8.35 -9.28
CA GLY A 125 7.22 -8.17 -10.62
C GLY A 125 6.67 -6.94 -11.34
N VAL A 126 7.00 -6.87 -12.64
CA VAL A 126 6.54 -5.77 -13.51
C VAL A 126 5.10 -5.96 -13.98
N GLU A 127 4.68 -7.20 -14.13
CA GLU A 127 3.36 -7.53 -14.68
C GLU A 127 2.25 -7.35 -13.65
N HIS A 128 1.12 -6.83 -14.09
CA HIS A 128 -0.10 -6.70 -13.30
C HIS A 128 -1.35 -6.97 -14.16
N PRO A 129 -2.44 -7.51 -13.58
CA PRO A 129 -3.65 -7.85 -14.33
C PRO A 129 -4.60 -6.65 -14.54
N HIS A 130 -4.12 -5.42 -14.37
CA HIS A 130 -4.96 -4.22 -14.41
C HIS A 130 -4.82 -3.39 -15.68
N ALA A 131 -4.36 -4.00 -16.79
CA ALA A 131 -4.22 -3.31 -18.07
C ALA A 131 -5.56 -2.77 -18.62
N ALA A 132 -6.65 -3.46 -18.33
CA ALA A 132 -7.99 -3.04 -18.75
C ALA A 132 -8.45 -1.72 -18.13
N GLN A 133 -7.99 -1.42 -16.93
CA GLN A 133 -8.27 -0.18 -16.23
C GLN A 133 -7.45 1.02 -16.72
N LYS A 134 -6.46 0.78 -17.58
CA LYS A 134 -5.55 1.80 -18.13
C LYS A 134 -4.97 2.72 -17.04
N PRO A 135 -4.25 2.18 -16.03
CA PRO A 135 -3.72 3.00 -14.97
C PRO A 135 -2.71 4.01 -15.47
N ALA A 136 -2.81 5.25 -15.00
CA ALA A 136 -1.88 6.31 -15.33
C ALA A 136 -0.58 6.13 -14.54
N ALA A 137 0.57 6.33 -15.18
CA ALA A 137 1.85 6.31 -14.50
C ALA A 137 1.94 7.47 -13.50
N MET A 138 2.35 7.18 -12.28
CA MET A 138 2.54 8.17 -11.23
C MET A 138 4.00 8.14 -10.76
N SER A 139 4.65 9.30 -10.78
CA SER A 139 6.01 9.47 -10.28
C SER A 139 5.96 9.91 -8.81
N LEU A 140 6.60 9.16 -7.96
CA LEU A 140 6.68 9.43 -6.51
C LEU A 140 8.11 9.67 -6.06
#